data_3d53cd44fd197bd1ca3b21f9c709fb17
#
_entry.id   3d53cd44fd197bd1ca3b21f9c709fb17
#
_cell.length_a   1.000
_cell.length_b   1.000
_cell.length_c   1.000
_cell.angle_alpha   90.00
_cell.angle_beta   90.00
_cell.angle_gamma   90.00
#
_symmetry.space_group_name_H-M   'P 1'
#
loop_
_entity.id
_entity.type
_entity.pdbx_description
1 polymer ?
#
loop_
_entity_poly.entity_id
_entity_poly.type
_entity_poly.pdbx_seq_one_letter_code
_entity_poly.pdbx_strand_id
1 'polypeptide(L)'
;VGDPDPEVSGRGFGRLREAGLVVDVGVLVDEVTNTLAPYLHHRRTGRPYVVLKLAATVDGRIAAPDGTSRWITGTEARLDVHRLRASCDAICVGAGTIRADDPRLDVRDADGLVVEGEDPPRRVVLGKIPAGALVLPAEEHHGGLEGLLDGLGADGVLKLLVEGGADVAGRFHRAGLVDRYVVYLAPALLGGEDGRPLLSGPGAPT
;
A
#
# COMPACT_ATOMS: atom_id res chain seq x y z
N VAL A 1 3.75 -23.36 6.21
CA VAL A 1 2.39 -22.81 6.39
C VAL A 1 1.43 -23.63 5.52
N GLY A 2 0.28 -24.03 6.06
CA GLY A 2 -0.80 -24.62 5.26
C GLY A 2 -1.44 -23.56 4.36
N ASP A 3 -1.78 -23.94 3.13
CA ASP A 3 -2.51 -23.05 2.23
C ASP A 3 -3.96 -22.91 2.71
N PRO A 4 -4.50 -21.68 2.87
CA PRO A 4 -5.88 -21.46 3.28
C PRO A 4 -6.89 -21.75 2.16
N ASP A 5 -6.45 -21.88 0.89
CA ASP A 5 -7.31 -22.19 -0.22
C ASP A 5 -7.85 -23.63 -0.08
N PRO A 6 -9.19 -23.85 0.01
CA PRO A 6 -9.77 -25.19 0.17
C PRO A 6 -9.41 -26.16 -0.97
N GLU A 7 -9.10 -25.62 -2.16
CA GLU A 7 -8.72 -26.44 -3.31
C GLU A 7 -7.27 -26.95 -3.22
N VAL A 8 -6.43 -26.34 -2.39
CA VAL A 8 -5.01 -26.68 -2.24
C VAL A 8 -4.72 -27.30 -0.88
N SER A 9 -5.41 -26.84 0.16
CA SER A 9 -5.14 -27.13 1.57
C SER A 9 -4.84 -28.60 1.87
N GLY A 10 -3.62 -28.89 2.27
CA GLY A 10 -3.19 -30.23 2.73
C GLY A 10 -3.02 -31.31 1.67
N ARG A 11 -3.55 -31.15 0.46
CA ARG A 11 -3.52 -32.22 -0.59
C ARG A 11 -2.09 -32.58 -1.00
N GLY A 12 -1.20 -31.59 -1.14
CA GLY A 12 0.20 -31.85 -1.45
C GLY A 12 0.90 -32.61 -0.34
N PHE A 13 0.64 -32.25 0.92
CA PHE A 13 1.22 -32.95 2.08
C PHE A 13 0.70 -34.39 2.17
N GLY A 14 -0.58 -34.63 1.87
CA GLY A 14 -1.18 -35.96 1.80
C GLY A 14 -0.45 -36.85 0.79
N ARG A 15 -0.31 -36.39 -0.44
CA ARG A 15 0.39 -37.13 -1.52
C ARG A 15 1.85 -37.47 -1.18
N LEU A 16 2.57 -36.55 -0.55
CA LEU A 16 3.94 -36.80 -0.13
C LEU A 16 4.01 -37.90 0.97
N ARG A 17 3.12 -37.83 1.94
CA ARG A 17 3.03 -38.86 3.01
C ARG A 17 2.62 -40.23 2.48
N GLU A 18 1.67 -40.28 1.55
CA GLU A 18 1.26 -41.50 0.86
C GLU A 18 2.41 -42.15 0.07
N ALA A 19 3.32 -41.31 -0.47
CA ALA A 19 4.55 -41.76 -1.12
C ALA A 19 5.66 -42.18 -0.15
N GLY A 20 5.39 -42.21 1.16
CA GLY A 20 6.35 -42.64 2.21
C GLY A 20 7.34 -41.56 2.66
N LEU A 21 7.13 -40.28 2.25
CA LEU A 21 7.97 -39.18 2.65
C LEU A 21 7.55 -38.61 4.01
N VAL A 22 8.55 -38.26 4.84
CA VAL A 22 8.30 -37.50 6.07
C VAL A 22 8.06 -36.05 5.69
N VAL A 23 6.96 -35.47 6.18
CA VAL A 23 6.56 -34.11 5.88
C VAL A 23 6.41 -33.32 7.19
N ASP A 24 7.38 -32.46 7.46
CA ASP A 24 7.33 -31.51 8.57
C ASP A 24 6.63 -30.21 8.12
N VAL A 25 5.60 -29.82 8.88
CA VAL A 25 4.79 -28.61 8.61
C VAL A 25 5.00 -27.60 9.73
N GLY A 26 5.10 -26.32 9.38
CA GLY A 26 5.25 -25.24 10.37
C GLY A 26 6.70 -24.77 10.57
N VAL A 27 7.65 -25.30 9.82
CA VAL A 27 9.03 -24.81 9.83
C VAL A 27 9.04 -23.37 9.32
N LEU A 28 9.68 -22.44 10.07
CA LEU A 28 9.76 -21.00 9.79
C LEU A 28 8.37 -20.38 9.52
N VAL A 29 7.38 -20.77 10.30
CA VAL A 29 5.97 -20.37 10.06
C VAL A 29 5.79 -18.86 10.02
N ASP A 30 6.45 -18.11 10.89
CA ASP A 30 6.31 -16.66 10.99
C ASP A 30 6.93 -15.94 9.78
N GLU A 31 8.13 -16.34 9.35
CA GLU A 31 8.80 -15.80 8.18
C GLU A 31 8.02 -16.09 6.89
N VAL A 32 7.54 -17.32 6.74
CA VAL A 32 6.73 -17.71 5.58
C VAL A 32 5.39 -16.97 5.57
N THR A 33 4.74 -16.83 6.73
CA THR A 33 3.48 -16.08 6.85
C THR A 33 3.69 -14.61 6.49
N ASN A 34 4.77 -13.99 6.94
CA ASN A 34 5.09 -12.61 6.59
C ASN A 34 5.38 -12.44 5.09
N THR A 35 6.11 -13.38 4.49
CA THR A 35 6.43 -13.36 3.06
C THR A 35 5.17 -13.54 2.19
N LEU A 36 4.28 -14.44 2.59
CA LEU A 36 3.05 -14.74 1.87
C LEU A 36 1.84 -13.92 2.35
N ALA A 37 2.04 -12.91 3.22
CA ALA A 37 0.94 -12.16 3.84
C ALA A 37 -0.11 -11.65 2.84
N PRO A 38 0.24 -11.06 1.67
CA PRO A 38 -0.76 -10.63 0.70
C PRO A 38 -1.61 -11.76 0.14
N TYR A 39 -0.98 -12.87 -0.23
CA TYR A 39 -1.68 -14.05 -0.72
C TYR A 39 -2.61 -14.65 0.35
N LEU A 40 -2.08 -14.88 1.56
CA LEU A 40 -2.83 -15.47 2.66
C LEU A 40 -4.02 -14.60 3.08
N HIS A 41 -3.82 -13.27 3.10
CA HIS A 41 -4.88 -12.30 3.37
C HIS A 41 -5.99 -12.39 2.31
N HIS A 42 -5.60 -12.30 1.03
CA HIS A 42 -6.56 -12.37 -0.07
C HIS A 42 -7.37 -13.67 -0.06
N ARG A 43 -6.73 -14.83 0.13
CA ARG A 43 -7.45 -16.12 0.18
C ARG A 43 -8.42 -16.23 1.36
N ARG A 44 -8.19 -15.50 2.45
CA ARG A 44 -9.06 -15.50 3.64
C ARG A 44 -10.19 -14.49 3.56
N THR A 45 -9.95 -13.35 2.93
CA THR A 45 -10.87 -12.19 2.98
C THR A 45 -11.51 -11.86 1.63
N GLY A 46 -10.93 -12.32 0.52
CA GLY A 46 -11.28 -11.87 -0.83
C GLY A 46 -10.81 -10.46 -1.16
N ARG A 47 -10.06 -9.79 -0.28
CA ARG A 47 -9.59 -8.41 -0.42
C ARG A 47 -8.07 -8.33 -0.53
N PRO A 48 -7.50 -7.29 -1.16
CA PRO A 48 -6.05 -7.08 -1.16
C PRO A 48 -5.53 -6.76 0.24
N TYR A 49 -4.30 -7.16 0.51
CA TYR A 49 -3.51 -6.74 1.67
C TYR A 49 -3.12 -5.26 1.51
N VAL A 50 -3.59 -4.41 2.41
CA VAL A 50 -3.43 -2.97 2.31
C VAL A 50 -2.17 -2.50 3.04
N VAL A 51 -1.24 -1.93 2.29
CA VAL A 51 -0.05 -1.27 2.83
C VAL A 51 -0.25 0.24 2.77
N LEU A 52 -0.34 0.90 3.91
CA LEU A 52 -0.40 2.36 4.00
C LEU A 52 1.01 2.91 4.18
N LYS A 53 1.50 3.61 3.15
CA LYS A 53 2.79 4.30 3.18
C LYS A 53 2.60 5.76 3.61
N LEU A 54 3.37 6.17 4.60
CA LEU A 54 3.39 7.53 5.13
C LEU A 54 4.82 8.08 5.13
N ALA A 55 4.96 9.38 4.96
CA ALA A 55 6.23 10.08 5.12
C ALA A 55 5.99 11.33 5.97
N ALA A 56 6.66 11.45 7.09
CA ALA A 56 6.43 12.52 8.05
C ALA A 56 7.72 12.96 8.76
N THR A 57 7.67 14.13 9.35
CA THR A 57 8.62 14.60 10.33
C THR A 57 8.44 13.89 11.68
N VAL A 58 9.40 14.01 12.59
CA VAL A 58 9.32 13.41 13.94
C VAL A 58 8.11 13.92 14.72
N ASP A 59 7.68 15.16 14.49
CA ASP A 59 6.46 15.74 15.09
C ASP A 59 5.18 15.43 14.30
N GLY A 60 5.22 14.44 13.40
CA GLY A 60 4.02 13.89 12.74
C GLY A 60 3.41 14.80 11.67
N ARG A 61 4.20 15.64 11.00
CA ARG A 61 3.74 16.52 9.92
C ARG A 61 4.13 15.96 8.55
N ILE A 62 3.20 16.01 7.60
CA ILE A 62 3.42 15.59 6.21
C ILE A 62 3.64 16.76 5.26
N ALA A 63 3.33 17.98 5.68
CA ALA A 63 3.60 19.22 4.98
C ALA A 63 3.59 20.41 5.96
N ALA A 64 4.30 21.46 5.58
CA ALA A 64 4.24 22.77 6.24
C ALA A 64 2.86 23.44 6.02
N PRO A 65 2.53 24.52 6.75
CA PRO A 65 1.26 25.25 6.60
C PRO A 65 0.99 25.77 5.19
N ASP A 66 2.04 26.19 4.48
CA ASP A 66 1.97 26.64 3.08
C ASP A 66 1.78 25.49 2.07
N GLY A 67 1.73 24.24 2.54
CA GLY A 67 1.60 23.04 1.72
C GLY A 67 2.93 22.49 1.20
N THR A 68 4.06 23.13 1.50
CA THR A 68 5.39 22.62 1.10
C THR A 68 5.66 21.28 1.79
N SER A 69 5.85 20.24 0.97
CA SER A 69 6.15 18.87 1.43
C SER A 69 7.47 18.32 0.86
N ARG A 70 8.09 19.03 -0.06
CA ARG A 70 9.35 18.64 -0.72
C ARG A 70 10.54 19.19 0.06
N TRP A 71 11.50 18.42 0.55
CA TRP A 71 11.64 16.96 0.58
C TRP A 71 11.72 16.55 2.05
N ILE A 72 10.65 16.02 2.59
CA ILE A 72 10.63 15.54 3.98
C ILE A 72 11.57 14.35 4.12
N THR A 73 11.65 13.46 3.11
CA THR A 73 12.48 12.27 3.15
C THR A 73 13.64 12.32 2.14
N GLY A 74 14.75 11.66 2.49
CA GLY A 74 15.96 11.60 1.68
C GLY A 74 15.84 10.69 0.45
N THR A 75 16.92 10.63 -0.35
CA THR A 75 16.98 9.85 -1.59
C THR A 75 16.76 8.36 -1.36
N GLU A 76 17.38 7.79 -0.32
CA GLU A 76 17.23 6.37 0.04
C GLU A 76 15.77 5.99 0.32
N ALA A 77 15.05 6.82 1.08
CA ALA A 77 13.63 6.58 1.34
C ALA A 77 12.80 6.62 0.06
N ARG A 78 13.13 7.52 -0.89
CA ARG A 78 12.44 7.58 -2.19
C ARG A 78 12.71 6.35 -3.05
N LEU A 79 13.93 5.83 -3.05
CA LEU A 79 14.27 4.58 -3.73
C LEU A 79 13.52 3.39 -3.12
N ASP A 80 13.42 3.36 -1.79
CA ASP A 80 12.66 2.31 -1.11
C ASP A 80 11.15 2.38 -1.45
N VAL A 81 10.58 3.59 -1.61
CA VAL A 81 9.20 3.75 -2.11
C VAL A 81 9.04 3.15 -3.51
N HIS A 82 10.00 3.31 -4.42
CA HIS A 82 9.92 2.68 -5.74
C HIS A 82 9.98 1.14 -5.65
N ARG A 83 10.80 0.57 -4.77
CA ARG A 83 10.80 -0.88 -4.49
C ARG A 83 9.46 -1.34 -3.90
N LEU A 84 8.89 -0.53 -3.00
CA LEU A 84 7.58 -0.83 -2.42
C LEU A 84 6.49 -0.83 -3.50
N ARG A 85 6.48 0.15 -4.41
CA ARG A 85 5.57 0.18 -5.57
C ARG A 85 5.72 -1.05 -6.44
N ALA A 86 6.96 -1.42 -6.80
CA ALA A 86 7.25 -2.60 -7.62
C ALA A 86 6.74 -3.90 -6.99
N SER A 87 6.59 -3.94 -5.68
CA SER A 87 6.09 -5.11 -4.94
C SER A 87 4.57 -5.16 -4.80
N CYS A 88 3.83 -4.22 -5.39
CA CYS A 88 2.37 -4.10 -5.25
C CYS A 88 1.68 -4.22 -6.61
N ASP A 89 0.49 -4.81 -6.62
CA ASP A 89 -0.32 -4.98 -7.84
C ASP A 89 -1.11 -3.71 -8.17
N ALA A 90 -1.42 -2.89 -7.14
CA ALA A 90 -2.14 -1.64 -7.32
C ALA A 90 -1.63 -0.54 -6.37
N ILE A 91 -1.79 0.72 -6.79
CA ILE A 91 -1.50 1.93 -6.00
C ILE A 91 -2.76 2.79 -5.94
N CYS A 92 -3.13 3.22 -4.74
CA CYS A 92 -4.26 4.10 -4.48
C CYS A 92 -3.79 5.45 -3.92
N VAL A 93 -4.29 6.54 -4.53
CA VAL A 93 -4.07 7.91 -4.06
C VAL A 93 -5.38 8.70 -4.03
N GLY A 94 -5.41 9.82 -3.32
CA GLY A 94 -6.54 10.74 -3.38
C GLY A 94 -6.41 11.76 -4.52
N ALA A 95 -7.53 12.21 -5.07
CA ALA A 95 -7.55 13.29 -6.07
C ALA A 95 -6.92 14.60 -5.54
N GLY A 96 -6.87 14.80 -4.22
CA GLY A 96 -6.14 15.90 -3.59
C GLY A 96 -4.63 15.81 -3.83
N THR A 97 -4.05 14.61 -3.73
CA THR A 97 -2.63 14.36 -4.03
C THR A 97 -2.33 14.61 -5.51
N ILE A 98 -3.23 14.19 -6.41
CA ILE A 98 -3.06 14.46 -7.85
C ILE A 98 -3.04 15.97 -8.12
N ARG A 99 -3.95 16.74 -7.52
CA ARG A 99 -3.98 18.21 -7.71
C ARG A 99 -2.78 18.94 -7.10
N ALA A 100 -2.22 18.41 -6.02
CA ALA A 100 -1.09 19.07 -5.33
C ALA A 100 0.25 18.75 -5.96
N ASP A 101 0.48 17.49 -6.33
CA ASP A 101 1.82 16.97 -6.65
C ASP A 101 1.93 16.45 -8.09
N ASP A 102 0.80 16.20 -8.77
CA ASP A 102 0.69 15.58 -10.11
C ASP A 102 1.66 14.39 -10.27
N PRO A 103 1.59 13.38 -9.39
CA PRO A 103 2.54 12.29 -9.37
C PRO A 103 2.30 11.32 -10.53
N ARG A 104 3.36 10.78 -11.12
CA ARG A 104 3.29 9.73 -12.14
C ARG A 104 2.96 8.35 -11.54
N LEU A 105 3.28 8.13 -10.27
CA LEU A 105 3.17 6.83 -9.57
C LEU A 105 3.87 5.67 -10.31
N ASP A 106 4.89 5.99 -11.07
CA ASP A 106 5.72 5.00 -11.77
C ASP A 106 6.70 4.31 -10.81
N VAL A 107 7.22 3.17 -11.26
CA VAL A 107 8.35 2.48 -10.64
C VAL A 107 9.63 2.96 -11.29
N ARG A 108 10.65 3.28 -10.49
CA ARG A 108 11.96 3.72 -10.97
C ARG A 108 13.08 2.94 -10.29
N ASP A 109 14.17 2.76 -11.02
CA ASP A 109 15.40 2.19 -10.49
C ASP A 109 16.23 3.20 -9.70
N ALA A 110 17.44 2.79 -9.30
CA ALA A 110 18.37 3.62 -8.54
C ALA A 110 18.86 4.86 -9.32
N ASP A 111 18.86 4.80 -10.64
CA ASP A 111 19.27 5.89 -11.54
C ASP A 111 18.11 6.84 -11.85
N GLY A 112 16.91 6.55 -11.33
CA GLY A 112 15.69 7.33 -11.53
C GLY A 112 15.01 7.06 -12.87
N LEU A 113 15.44 6.04 -13.61
CA LEU A 113 14.82 5.62 -14.87
C LEU A 113 13.59 4.78 -14.58
N VAL A 114 12.55 4.93 -15.40
CA VAL A 114 11.35 4.08 -15.34
C VAL A 114 11.76 2.65 -15.67
N VAL A 115 11.35 1.70 -14.84
CA VAL A 115 11.63 0.28 -15.08
C VAL A 115 10.80 -0.19 -16.25
N GLU A 116 11.48 -0.45 -17.38
CA GLU A 116 10.86 -0.96 -18.60
C GLU A 116 10.68 -2.48 -18.54
N GLY A 117 9.56 -2.97 -19.05
CA GLY A 117 9.27 -4.41 -19.19
C GLY A 117 8.54 -5.05 -18.01
N GLU A 118 8.29 -4.33 -16.94
CA GLU A 118 7.34 -4.74 -15.89
C GLU A 118 6.04 -3.96 -16.08
N ASP A 119 4.90 -4.64 -15.99
CA ASP A 119 3.60 -3.97 -15.97
C ASP A 119 3.54 -3.05 -14.74
N PRO A 120 3.31 -1.75 -14.92
CA PRO A 120 3.23 -0.84 -13.78
C PRO A 120 2.03 -1.22 -12.91
N PRO A 121 2.12 -1.02 -11.59
CA PRO A 121 0.98 -1.25 -10.72
C PRO A 121 -0.26 -0.50 -11.21
N ARG A 122 -1.41 -1.13 -11.13
CA ARG A 122 -2.71 -0.52 -11.45
C ARG A 122 -2.90 0.73 -10.61
N ARG A 123 -3.30 1.86 -11.21
CA ARG A 123 -3.41 3.14 -10.53
C ARG A 123 -4.87 3.48 -10.28
N VAL A 124 -5.22 3.73 -9.01
CA VAL A 124 -6.57 4.07 -8.58
C VAL A 124 -6.55 5.42 -7.88
N VAL A 125 -7.46 6.30 -8.26
CA VAL A 125 -7.61 7.64 -7.67
C VAL A 125 -8.96 7.75 -6.99
N LEU A 126 -8.95 8.05 -5.69
CA LEU A 126 -10.16 8.34 -4.92
C LEU A 126 -10.65 9.75 -5.27
N GLY A 127 -11.65 9.82 -6.12
CA GLY A 127 -12.26 11.03 -6.67
C GLY A 127 -11.90 11.28 -8.12
N LYS A 128 -12.22 12.49 -8.60
CA LYS A 128 -12.06 12.86 -10.00
C LYS A 128 -10.61 13.18 -10.37
N ILE A 129 -10.14 12.61 -11.48
CA ILE A 129 -8.81 12.87 -12.04
C ILE A 129 -8.88 14.14 -12.91
N PRO A 130 -7.99 15.12 -12.70
CA PRO A 130 -7.86 16.25 -13.61
C PRO A 130 -7.46 15.81 -15.03
N ALA A 131 -8.00 16.49 -16.03
CA ALA A 131 -7.60 16.22 -17.41
C ALA A 131 -6.09 16.47 -17.63
N GLY A 132 -5.42 15.53 -18.29
CA GLY A 132 -3.99 15.63 -18.56
C GLY A 132 -3.06 15.33 -17.39
N ALA A 133 -3.60 14.84 -16.25
CA ALA A 133 -2.80 14.45 -15.10
C ALA A 133 -1.78 13.36 -15.45
N LEU A 134 -0.56 13.47 -14.89
CA LEU A 134 0.55 12.57 -15.19
C LEU A 134 0.35 11.14 -14.67
N VAL A 135 -0.63 10.93 -13.79
CA VAL A 135 -1.00 9.60 -13.27
C VAL A 135 -1.65 8.71 -14.33
N LEU A 136 -2.17 9.29 -15.42
CA LEU A 136 -2.89 8.53 -16.45
C LEU A 136 -1.96 7.55 -17.22
N PRO A 137 -2.47 6.36 -17.60
CA PRO A 137 -3.82 5.87 -17.36
C PRO A 137 -4.04 5.47 -15.88
N ALA A 138 -5.21 5.81 -15.34
CA ALA A 138 -5.62 5.51 -13.97
C ALA A 138 -7.16 5.43 -13.89
N GLU A 139 -7.67 4.77 -12.86
CA GLU A 139 -9.08 4.54 -12.62
C GLU A 139 -9.61 5.49 -11.55
N GLU A 140 -10.79 6.09 -11.78
CA GLU A 140 -11.50 6.88 -10.77
C GLU A 140 -12.35 5.96 -9.88
N HIS A 141 -12.28 6.17 -8.58
CA HIS A 141 -13.19 5.52 -7.64
C HIS A 141 -13.95 6.56 -6.81
N HIS A 142 -15.28 6.48 -6.82
CA HIS A 142 -16.18 7.42 -6.15
C HIS A 142 -16.99 6.77 -5.02
N GLY A 143 -16.80 5.48 -4.76
CA GLY A 143 -17.51 4.71 -3.75
C GLY A 143 -16.85 4.69 -2.37
N GLY A 144 -17.34 3.80 -1.51
CA GLY A 144 -16.74 3.47 -0.22
C GLY A 144 -15.44 2.68 -0.36
N LEU A 145 -14.60 2.71 0.68
CA LEU A 145 -13.31 2.01 0.66
C LEU A 145 -13.48 0.48 0.61
N GLU A 146 -14.48 -0.05 1.31
CA GLU A 146 -14.80 -1.49 1.27
C GLU A 146 -15.13 -1.94 -0.15
N GLY A 147 -15.99 -1.19 -0.84
CA GLY A 147 -16.34 -1.51 -2.23
C GLY A 147 -15.16 -1.44 -3.19
N LEU A 148 -14.20 -0.53 -2.94
CA LEU A 148 -12.94 -0.51 -3.67
C LEU A 148 -12.15 -1.81 -3.43
N LEU A 149 -11.99 -2.20 -2.16
CA LEU A 149 -11.20 -3.39 -1.82
C LEU A 149 -11.86 -4.67 -2.33
N ASP A 150 -13.20 -4.77 -2.25
CA ASP A 150 -13.95 -5.90 -2.78
C ASP A 150 -13.77 -6.03 -4.31
N GLY A 151 -13.84 -4.90 -5.04
CA GLY A 151 -13.63 -4.88 -6.49
C GLY A 151 -12.21 -5.25 -6.88
N LEU A 152 -11.20 -4.66 -6.24
CA LEU A 152 -9.80 -4.99 -6.50
C LEU A 152 -9.48 -6.46 -6.18
N GLY A 153 -10.03 -6.98 -5.08
CA GLY A 153 -9.85 -8.37 -4.72
C GLY A 153 -10.49 -9.33 -5.72
N ALA A 154 -11.71 -9.03 -6.21
CA ALA A 154 -12.38 -9.80 -7.25
C ALA A 154 -11.59 -9.82 -8.56
N ASP A 155 -10.87 -8.74 -8.87
CA ASP A 155 -9.97 -8.63 -10.03
C ASP A 155 -8.60 -9.32 -9.79
N GLY A 156 -8.38 -9.96 -8.64
CA GLY A 156 -7.16 -10.70 -8.32
C GLY A 156 -6.00 -9.86 -7.78
N VAL A 157 -6.23 -8.61 -7.42
CA VAL A 157 -5.21 -7.76 -6.75
C VAL A 157 -4.93 -8.33 -5.36
N LEU A 158 -3.69 -8.75 -5.11
CA LEU A 158 -3.26 -9.31 -3.82
C LEU A 158 -2.76 -8.24 -2.85
N LYS A 159 -2.12 -7.19 -3.37
CA LYS A 159 -1.47 -6.17 -2.55
C LYS A 159 -1.74 -4.77 -3.10
N LEU A 160 -2.33 -3.93 -2.25
CA LEU A 160 -2.63 -2.53 -2.53
C LEU A 160 -1.70 -1.61 -1.74
N LEU A 161 -1.00 -0.73 -2.41
CA LEU A 161 -0.26 0.37 -1.79
C LEU A 161 -1.14 1.62 -1.73
N VAL A 162 -1.33 2.17 -0.54
CA VAL A 162 -2.00 3.46 -0.35
C VAL A 162 -0.93 4.54 -0.10
N GLU A 163 -0.80 5.47 -1.04
CA GLU A 163 0.09 6.64 -0.97
C GLU A 163 -0.72 7.94 -0.89
N GLY A 164 -1.74 7.95 -0.07
CA GLY A 164 -2.62 9.12 0.07
C GLY A 164 -2.04 10.20 0.98
N GLY A 165 -2.56 11.42 0.83
CA GLY A 165 -2.37 12.47 1.83
C GLY A 165 -3.15 12.14 3.13
N ALA A 166 -3.06 13.04 4.12
CA ALA A 166 -3.64 12.85 5.46
C ALA A 166 -5.10 12.41 5.47
N ASP A 167 -5.94 12.88 4.53
CA ASP A 167 -7.35 12.51 4.45
C ASP A 167 -7.54 11.04 4.08
N VAL A 168 -6.93 10.60 2.99
CA VAL A 168 -7.02 9.20 2.54
C VAL A 168 -6.44 8.27 3.60
N ALA A 169 -5.26 8.60 4.13
CA ALA A 169 -4.61 7.84 5.19
C ALA A 169 -5.51 7.72 6.44
N GLY A 170 -6.10 8.84 6.88
CA GLY A 170 -7.03 8.88 8.01
C GLY A 170 -8.31 8.05 7.76
N ARG A 171 -8.84 8.05 6.55
CA ARG A 171 -10.01 7.23 6.18
C ARG A 171 -9.71 5.72 6.26
N PHE A 172 -8.61 5.27 5.65
CA PHE A 172 -8.20 3.85 5.74
C PHE A 172 -7.92 3.43 7.17
N HIS A 173 -7.21 4.27 7.94
CA HIS A 173 -6.88 4.00 9.34
C HIS A 173 -8.15 3.85 10.21
N ARG A 174 -9.08 4.82 10.16
CA ARG A 174 -10.32 4.77 10.95
C ARG A 174 -11.25 3.64 10.58
N ALA A 175 -11.24 3.24 9.32
CA ALA A 175 -12.04 2.10 8.86
C ALA A 175 -11.43 0.74 9.24
N GLY A 176 -10.23 0.71 9.85
CA GLY A 176 -9.55 -0.55 10.18
C GLY A 176 -9.11 -1.35 8.95
N LEU A 177 -8.89 -0.67 7.80
CA LEU A 177 -8.61 -1.29 6.51
C LEU A 177 -7.12 -1.31 6.16
N VAL A 178 -6.23 -1.15 7.14
CA VAL A 178 -4.79 -1.15 6.94
C VAL A 178 -4.17 -2.38 7.60
N ASP A 179 -3.55 -3.24 6.79
CA ASP A 179 -2.86 -4.43 7.28
C ASP A 179 -1.41 -4.14 7.67
N ARG A 180 -0.78 -3.16 7.01
CA ARG A 180 0.62 -2.78 7.28
C ARG A 180 0.84 -1.29 7.12
N TYR A 181 1.51 -0.70 8.12
CA TYR A 181 2.01 0.68 8.03
C TYR A 181 3.50 0.68 7.68
N VAL A 182 3.87 1.50 6.68
CA VAL A 182 5.26 1.81 6.32
C VAL A 182 5.45 3.30 6.51
N VAL A 183 6.18 3.69 7.55
CA VAL A 183 6.35 5.09 7.94
C VAL A 183 7.80 5.50 7.77
N TYR A 184 8.05 6.45 6.85
CA TYR A 184 9.35 7.09 6.69
C TYR A 184 9.39 8.32 7.57
N LEU A 185 10.25 8.32 8.60
CA LEU A 185 10.40 9.44 9.52
C LEU A 185 11.64 10.26 9.14
N ALA A 186 11.43 11.54 8.86
CA ALA A 186 12.50 12.49 8.67
C ALA A 186 12.95 13.08 10.02
N PRO A 187 14.24 13.22 10.29
CA PRO A 187 14.76 13.84 11.51
C PRO A 187 14.62 15.37 11.45
N ALA A 188 13.38 15.82 11.29
CA ALA A 188 13.02 17.24 11.18
C ALA A 188 11.78 17.52 12.04
N LEU A 189 11.63 18.77 12.45
CA LEU A 189 10.49 19.29 13.17
C LEU A 189 9.95 20.49 12.39
N LEU A 190 8.67 20.48 12.03
CA LEU A 190 8.00 21.62 11.41
C LEU A 190 7.32 22.52 12.46
N GLY A 191 6.91 21.95 13.59
CA GLY A 191 6.21 22.66 14.65
C GLY A 191 4.85 23.19 14.23
N GLY A 192 4.26 24.04 15.08
CA GLY A 192 2.97 24.70 14.82
C GLY A 192 1.76 23.77 14.91
N GLU A 193 0.58 24.37 15.00
CA GLU A 193 -0.70 23.63 14.97
C GLU A 193 -1.30 23.55 13.57
N ASP A 194 -0.83 24.38 12.66
CA ASP A 194 -1.34 24.61 11.30
C ASP A 194 -0.65 23.73 10.22
N GLY A 195 0.43 23.01 10.58
CA GLY A 195 1.05 22.01 9.70
C GLY A 195 0.11 20.82 9.43
N ARG A 196 0.18 20.22 8.24
CA ARG A 196 -0.67 19.09 7.88
C ARG A 196 -0.30 17.84 8.69
N PRO A 197 -1.26 17.25 9.43
CA PRO A 197 -0.99 16.07 10.25
C PRO A 197 -0.78 14.82 9.39
N LEU A 198 -0.19 13.80 9.98
CA LEU A 198 0.00 12.48 9.37
C LEU A 198 -1.33 11.83 8.97
N LEU A 199 -2.34 11.95 9.82
CA LEU A 199 -3.69 11.46 9.63
C LEU A 199 -4.69 12.58 9.92
N SER A 200 -5.61 12.85 8.99
CA SER A 200 -6.70 13.84 9.20
C SER A 200 -7.97 13.15 9.67
N GLY A 201 -8.80 13.92 10.38
CA GLY A 201 -10.08 13.51 10.92
C GLY A 201 -10.04 13.26 12.42
N PRO A 202 -11.14 12.78 13.03
CA PRO A 202 -11.20 12.49 14.45
C PRO A 202 -10.16 11.43 14.84
N GLY A 203 -9.57 11.59 16.02
CA GLY A 203 -8.65 10.61 16.59
C GLY A 203 -9.33 9.27 16.84
N ALA A 204 -8.55 8.19 16.80
CA ALA A 204 -9.03 6.89 17.24
C ALA A 204 -9.15 6.89 18.76
N PRO A 205 -10.19 6.26 19.35
CA PRO A 205 -10.22 5.98 20.79
C PRO A 205 -9.08 5.01 21.13
N THR A 206 -8.44 5.27 22.28
CA THR A 206 -7.38 4.38 22.83
C THR A 206 -8.00 3.18 23.50
#